data_28a55b1872fa4b81fbabd8a9a8fb2b65
#
_entry.id   28a55b1872fa4b81fbabd8a9a8fb2b65
#
_cell.length_a   1.000
_cell.length_b   1.000
_cell.length_c   1.000
_cell.angle_alpha   90.00
_cell.angle_beta   90.00
_cell.angle_gamma   90.00
#
_symmetry.space_group_name_H-M   'P 1'
#
loop_
_entity.id
_entity.type
_entity.pdbx_description
1 polymer ?
#
loop_
_entity_poly.entity_id
_entity_poly.type
_entity_poly.pdbx_seq_one_letter_code
_entity_poly.pdbx_strand_id
1 'polypeptide(L)'
;MKKVGIIVGSIRKNSLSGLVAANLANVLKKDVEVEFIEIADLPLYNQDYDALEVQPAAYTRFRKQVKGVDGLVIVTPEHNRAMPAALKNALDVGSRPWGQSAWNNKKALVVSQSPGKLSGFGAATQVKNVLAFLNVHTIAQPEAYLAES
;
A
#
# COMPACT_ATOMS: atom_id res chain seq x y z
N MET A 1 11.26 -10.35 -16.12
CA MET A 1 9.84 -9.93 -16.02
C MET A 1 9.77 -8.86 -14.94
N LYS A 2 8.94 -7.84 -15.13
CA LYS A 2 8.71 -6.83 -14.09
C LYS A 2 7.94 -7.41 -12.93
N LYS A 3 8.17 -6.90 -11.72
CA LYS A 3 7.53 -7.37 -10.50
C LYS A 3 6.66 -6.27 -9.89
N VAL A 4 5.41 -6.60 -9.58
CA VAL A 4 4.45 -5.67 -8.97
C VAL A 4 4.07 -6.17 -7.59
N GLY A 5 4.21 -5.30 -6.59
CA GLY A 5 3.76 -5.53 -5.23
C GLY A 5 2.31 -5.05 -5.04
N ILE A 6 1.47 -5.87 -4.43
CA ILE A 6 0.11 -5.48 -4.07
C ILE A 6 0.02 -5.33 -2.55
N ILE A 7 -0.40 -4.15 -2.10
CA ILE A 7 -0.68 -3.85 -0.71
C ILE A 7 -2.19 -3.68 -0.54
N VAL A 8 -2.77 -4.47 0.36
CA VAL A 8 -4.18 -4.36 0.74
C VAL A 8 -4.29 -3.55 2.02
N GLY A 9 -4.94 -2.40 1.97
CA GLY A 9 -5.08 -1.49 3.11
C GLY A 9 -5.96 -2.01 4.24
N SER A 10 -6.80 -3.01 3.97
CA SER A 10 -7.63 -3.66 4.98
C SER A 10 -6.94 -4.91 5.53
N ILE A 11 -6.86 -5.00 6.86
CA ILE A 11 -6.35 -6.21 7.55
C ILE A 11 -7.47 -7.17 7.97
N ARG A 12 -8.72 -6.87 7.61
CA ARG A 12 -9.86 -7.72 7.90
C ARG A 12 -9.82 -8.98 7.01
N LYS A 13 -10.06 -10.15 7.62
CA LYS A 13 -10.26 -11.39 6.85
C LYS A 13 -11.43 -11.23 5.88
N ASN A 14 -11.30 -11.74 4.68
CA ASN A 14 -12.32 -11.67 3.63
C ASN A 14 -12.80 -10.23 3.35
N SER A 15 -11.89 -9.27 3.35
CA SER A 15 -12.21 -7.88 3.03
C SER A 15 -12.53 -7.71 1.53
N LEU A 16 -13.40 -6.75 1.21
CA LEU A 16 -13.67 -6.39 -0.18
C LEU A 16 -12.40 -5.91 -0.89
N SER A 17 -11.57 -5.15 -0.18
CA SER A 17 -10.25 -4.75 -0.73
C SER A 17 -9.37 -5.95 -1.08
N GLY A 18 -9.42 -7.00 -0.28
CA GLY A 18 -8.71 -8.26 -0.56
C GLY A 18 -9.25 -8.96 -1.81
N LEU A 19 -10.57 -8.98 -2.01
CA LEU A 19 -11.19 -9.54 -3.22
C LEU A 19 -10.82 -8.72 -4.47
N VAL A 20 -10.86 -7.41 -4.39
CA VAL A 20 -10.43 -6.52 -5.48
C VAL A 20 -8.96 -6.79 -5.81
N ALA A 21 -8.09 -6.84 -4.80
CA ALA A 21 -6.67 -7.11 -4.99
C ALA A 21 -6.41 -8.48 -5.64
N ALA A 22 -7.15 -9.52 -5.24
CA ALA A 22 -7.02 -10.85 -5.85
C ALA A 22 -7.43 -10.86 -7.33
N ASN A 23 -8.51 -10.17 -7.68
CA ASN A 23 -8.93 -10.03 -9.07
C ASN A 23 -7.89 -9.26 -9.90
N LEU A 24 -7.36 -8.16 -9.38
CA LEU A 24 -6.28 -7.41 -10.04
C LEU A 24 -5.04 -8.28 -10.23
N ALA A 25 -4.65 -9.06 -9.20
CA ALA A 25 -3.52 -9.99 -9.30
C ALA A 25 -3.72 -11.00 -10.44
N ASN A 26 -4.92 -11.56 -10.61
CA ASN A 26 -5.22 -12.51 -11.67
C ASN A 26 -5.08 -11.90 -13.07
N VAL A 27 -5.43 -10.63 -13.22
CA VAL A 27 -5.23 -9.90 -14.50
C VAL A 27 -3.76 -9.63 -14.73
N LEU A 28 -3.06 -9.09 -13.71
CA LEU A 28 -1.67 -8.67 -13.82
C LEU A 28 -0.69 -9.83 -14.05
N LYS A 29 -0.96 -11.01 -13.49
CA LYS A 29 -0.10 -12.21 -13.64
C LYS A 29 0.13 -12.66 -15.08
N LYS A 30 -0.66 -12.16 -16.03
CA LYS A 30 -0.47 -12.45 -17.46
C LYS A 30 0.78 -11.79 -18.03
N ASP A 31 1.18 -10.64 -17.45
CA ASP A 31 2.23 -9.78 -17.98
C ASP A 31 3.39 -9.52 -17.02
N VAL A 32 3.16 -9.68 -15.70
CA VAL A 32 4.14 -9.37 -14.65
C VAL A 32 4.13 -10.42 -13.54
N GLU A 33 5.23 -10.48 -12.79
CA GLU A 33 5.26 -11.20 -11.52
C GLU A 33 4.49 -10.39 -10.46
N VAL A 34 3.66 -11.04 -9.67
CA VAL A 34 2.85 -10.40 -8.62
C VAL A 34 3.22 -10.96 -7.25
N GLU A 35 3.50 -10.05 -6.31
CA GLU A 35 3.73 -10.36 -4.91
C GLU A 35 2.75 -9.59 -4.02
N PHE A 36 2.08 -10.28 -3.09
CA PHE A 36 1.33 -9.61 -2.03
C PHE A 36 2.28 -9.21 -0.90
N ILE A 37 2.24 -7.95 -0.51
CA ILE A 37 3.08 -7.40 0.57
C ILE A 37 2.22 -7.25 1.83
N GLU A 38 2.51 -8.08 2.83
CA GLU A 38 1.75 -8.15 4.08
C GLU A 38 2.03 -6.96 5.00
N ILE A 39 0.97 -6.37 5.55
CA ILE A 39 1.04 -5.22 6.47
C ILE A 39 0.39 -5.49 7.84
N ALA A 40 -0.38 -6.57 7.99
CA ALA A 40 -1.18 -6.82 9.20
C ALA A 40 -0.34 -7.08 10.46
N ASP A 41 0.86 -7.57 10.30
CA ASP A 41 1.77 -7.91 11.39
C ASP A 41 2.81 -6.82 11.72
N LEU A 42 2.71 -5.66 11.05
CA LEU A 42 3.63 -4.55 11.33
C LEU A 42 3.30 -3.91 12.68
N PRO A 43 4.21 -3.95 13.67
CA PRO A 43 4.06 -3.14 14.87
C PRO A 43 3.86 -1.66 14.52
N LEU A 44 3.13 -0.95 15.36
CA LEU A 44 2.96 0.49 15.19
C LEU A 44 4.33 1.18 15.11
N TYR A 45 4.53 2.01 14.10
CA TYR A 45 5.79 2.69 13.90
C TYR A 45 6.19 3.50 15.15
N ASN A 46 7.43 3.29 15.56
CA ASN A 46 8.09 4.03 16.60
C ASN A 46 9.52 4.35 16.16
N GLN A 47 9.91 5.60 16.26
CA GLN A 47 11.25 6.06 15.84
C GLN A 47 12.39 5.35 16.57
N ASP A 48 12.15 4.85 17.78
CA ASP A 48 13.15 4.07 18.53
C ASP A 48 13.58 2.80 17.77
N TYR A 49 12.72 2.29 16.86
CA TYR A 49 13.01 1.15 15.99
C TYR A 49 13.84 1.49 14.73
N ASP A 50 14.23 2.73 14.56
CA ASP A 50 15.11 3.10 13.44
C ASP A 50 16.55 2.62 13.67
N ALA A 51 16.95 2.33 14.91
CA ALA A 51 18.20 1.65 15.21
C ALA A 51 18.11 0.17 14.79
N LEU A 52 19.11 -0.28 14.03
CA LEU A 52 19.08 -1.62 13.41
C LEU A 52 19.02 -2.76 14.45
N GLU A 53 19.62 -2.54 15.62
CA GLU A 53 19.71 -3.56 16.68
C GLU A 53 18.35 -3.88 17.33
N VAL A 54 17.40 -2.95 17.25
CA VAL A 54 16.07 -3.09 17.87
C VAL A 54 14.94 -3.11 16.86
N GLN A 55 15.27 -3.13 15.57
CA GLN A 55 14.29 -3.12 14.48
C GLN A 55 13.44 -4.40 14.49
N PRO A 56 12.11 -4.32 14.51
CA PRO A 56 11.26 -5.49 14.34
C PRO A 56 11.53 -6.23 13.02
N ALA A 57 11.58 -7.57 13.07
CA ALA A 57 11.79 -8.40 11.88
C ALA A 57 10.74 -8.13 10.78
N ALA A 58 9.50 -7.84 11.16
CA ALA A 58 8.44 -7.47 10.23
C ALA A 58 8.77 -6.20 9.43
N TYR A 59 9.43 -5.20 10.03
CA TYR A 59 9.88 -3.99 9.33
C TYR A 59 10.93 -4.33 8.28
N THR A 60 11.92 -5.14 8.64
CA THR A 60 12.99 -5.56 7.72
C THR A 60 12.40 -6.30 6.52
N ARG A 61 11.51 -7.27 6.78
CA ARG A 61 10.81 -8.01 5.73
C ARG A 61 10.02 -7.07 4.82
N PHE A 62 9.18 -6.22 5.40
CA PHE A 62 8.31 -5.30 4.65
C PHE A 62 9.12 -4.35 3.76
N ARG A 63 10.13 -3.69 4.33
CA ARG A 63 11.01 -2.79 3.58
C ARG A 63 11.72 -3.50 2.44
N LYS A 64 12.19 -4.73 2.65
CA LYS A 64 12.80 -5.56 1.62
C LYS A 64 11.83 -5.88 0.49
N GLN A 65 10.59 -6.25 0.81
CA GLN A 65 9.56 -6.54 -0.18
C GLN A 65 9.23 -5.30 -1.02
N VAL A 66 9.02 -4.14 -0.39
CA VAL A 66 8.75 -2.89 -1.10
C VAL A 66 9.93 -2.50 -2.00
N LYS A 67 11.17 -2.61 -1.52
CA LYS A 67 12.36 -2.34 -2.35
C LYS A 67 12.48 -3.29 -3.53
N GLY A 68 12.06 -4.54 -3.36
CA GLY A 68 12.22 -5.62 -4.34
C GLY A 68 11.23 -5.58 -5.51
N VAL A 69 10.26 -4.68 -5.54
CA VAL A 69 9.26 -4.58 -6.62
C VAL A 69 9.51 -3.36 -7.49
N ASP A 70 9.15 -3.47 -8.78
CA ASP A 70 9.28 -2.38 -9.76
C ASP A 70 8.13 -1.37 -9.66
N GLY A 71 6.96 -1.84 -9.26
CA GLY A 71 5.77 -1.01 -9.11
C GLY A 71 4.85 -1.54 -8.02
N LEU A 72 3.86 -0.74 -7.66
CA LEU A 72 2.93 -1.02 -6.57
C LEU A 72 1.48 -0.85 -7.02
N VAL A 73 0.61 -1.70 -6.50
CA VAL A 73 -0.84 -1.47 -6.47
C VAL A 73 -1.27 -1.39 -5.01
N ILE A 74 -1.87 -0.29 -4.63
CA ILE A 74 -2.40 -0.09 -3.28
C ILE A 74 -3.92 -0.09 -3.37
N VAL A 75 -4.55 -1.09 -2.76
CA VAL A 75 -6.01 -1.22 -2.70
C VAL A 75 -6.47 -0.82 -1.30
N THR A 76 -7.22 0.28 -1.20
CA THR A 76 -7.62 0.83 0.09
C THR A 76 -9.14 0.92 0.25
N PRO A 77 -9.70 0.48 1.39
CA PRO A 77 -11.01 0.93 1.81
C PRO A 77 -10.93 2.34 2.40
N GLU A 78 -12.05 2.88 2.82
CA GLU A 78 -12.14 4.14 3.54
C GLU A 78 -12.61 3.91 4.97
N HIS A 79 -11.87 4.43 5.94
CA HIS A 79 -12.23 4.46 7.35
C HIS A 79 -12.38 5.92 7.80
N ASN A 80 -13.62 6.32 8.12
CA ASN A 80 -13.88 7.67 8.62
C ASN A 80 -13.29 8.77 7.70
N ARG A 81 -13.52 8.66 6.39
CA ARG A 81 -13.00 9.57 5.35
C ARG A 81 -11.49 9.56 5.15
N ALA A 82 -10.79 8.58 5.72
CA ALA A 82 -9.34 8.49 5.67
C ALA A 82 -8.88 7.08 5.26
N MET A 83 -7.58 6.94 5.01
CA MET A 83 -6.99 5.61 4.85
C MET A 83 -7.03 4.84 6.17
N PRO A 84 -7.08 3.48 6.14
CA PRO A 84 -6.97 2.68 7.35
C PRO A 84 -5.67 2.92 8.12
N ALA A 85 -5.73 2.81 9.44
CA ALA A 85 -4.56 2.97 10.30
C ALA A 85 -3.42 2.02 9.92
N ALA A 86 -3.73 0.76 9.59
CA ALA A 86 -2.73 -0.22 9.17
C ALA A 86 -1.99 0.20 7.90
N LEU A 87 -2.69 0.81 6.93
CA LEU A 87 -2.07 1.31 5.70
C LEU A 87 -1.17 2.52 5.98
N LYS A 88 -1.64 3.47 6.80
CA LYS A 88 -0.81 4.62 7.19
C LYS A 88 0.44 4.16 7.93
N ASN A 89 0.31 3.19 8.83
CA ASN A 89 1.44 2.59 9.53
C ASN A 89 2.46 1.97 8.55
N ALA A 90 2.00 1.22 7.56
CA ALA A 90 2.88 0.64 6.54
C ALA A 90 3.64 1.72 5.75
N LEU A 91 2.97 2.82 5.39
CA LEU A 91 3.61 3.95 4.71
C LEU A 91 4.70 4.57 5.58
N ASP A 92 4.45 4.74 6.87
CA ASP A 92 5.42 5.29 7.82
C ASP A 92 6.60 4.33 8.04
N VAL A 93 6.36 3.05 8.25
CA VAL A 93 7.40 2.02 8.41
C VAL A 93 8.33 1.98 7.18
N GLY A 94 7.77 1.98 5.98
CA GLY A 94 8.55 1.95 4.73
C GLY A 94 9.34 3.23 4.46
N SER A 95 8.96 4.35 5.05
CA SER A 95 9.63 5.64 4.88
C SER A 95 10.93 5.76 5.67
N ARG A 96 11.19 4.86 6.58
CA ARG A 96 12.30 4.92 7.54
C ARG A 96 13.28 3.74 7.39
N PRO A 97 14.52 3.83 7.92
CA PRO A 97 15.15 5.01 8.55
C PRO A 97 15.30 6.19 7.60
N TRP A 98 15.49 7.39 8.14
CA TRP A 98 15.62 8.61 7.34
C TRP A 98 16.70 8.47 6.26
N GLY A 99 16.38 8.90 5.04
CA GLY A 99 17.26 8.76 3.88
C GLY A 99 17.30 7.37 3.25
N GLN A 100 16.58 6.38 3.80
CA GLN A 100 16.54 4.99 3.32
C GLN A 100 15.12 4.53 2.94
N SER A 101 14.25 5.44 2.59
CA SER A 101 12.86 5.15 2.24
C SER A 101 12.75 4.06 1.18
N ALA A 102 11.97 3.02 1.47
CA ALA A 102 11.68 1.96 0.50
C ALA A 102 10.78 2.44 -0.65
N TRP A 103 10.08 3.55 -0.45
CA TRP A 103 9.13 4.11 -1.40
C TRP A 103 9.78 4.94 -2.52
N ASN A 104 10.97 5.45 -2.28
CA ASN A 104 11.62 6.44 -3.16
C ASN A 104 11.68 5.98 -4.63
N ASN A 105 11.20 6.82 -5.53
CA ASN A 105 11.10 6.58 -6.98
C ASN A 105 10.23 5.38 -7.41
N LYS A 106 9.40 4.83 -6.54
CA LYS A 106 8.43 3.79 -6.93
C LYS A 106 7.33 4.40 -7.80
N LYS A 107 6.69 3.54 -8.59
CA LYS A 107 5.46 3.85 -9.32
C LYS A 107 4.31 3.14 -8.63
N ALA A 108 3.15 3.79 -8.51
CA ALA A 108 2.01 3.20 -7.84
C ALA A 108 0.68 3.50 -8.54
N LEU A 109 -0.19 2.50 -8.54
CA LEU A 109 -1.62 2.66 -8.80
C LEU A 109 -2.35 2.61 -7.46
N VAL A 110 -3.21 3.58 -7.21
CA VAL A 110 -4.11 3.59 -6.05
C VAL A 110 -5.51 3.23 -6.50
N VAL A 111 -6.07 2.20 -5.90
CA VAL A 111 -7.45 1.75 -6.12
C VAL A 111 -8.19 1.86 -4.81
N SER A 112 -9.27 2.61 -4.77
CA SER A 112 -10.14 2.64 -3.60
C SER A 112 -11.46 1.92 -3.84
N GLN A 113 -12.02 1.40 -2.78
CA GLN A 113 -13.33 0.76 -2.80
C GLN A 113 -14.14 1.12 -1.55
N SER A 114 -15.44 1.18 -1.70
CA SER A 114 -16.38 1.38 -0.58
C SER A 114 -17.76 0.89 -0.99
N PRO A 115 -18.54 0.34 -0.05
CA PRO A 115 -19.97 0.09 -0.30
C PRO A 115 -20.76 1.38 -0.51
N GLY A 116 -20.22 2.52 -0.10
CA GLY A 116 -20.86 3.83 -0.31
C GLY A 116 -20.55 4.43 -1.69
N LYS A 117 -21.40 5.37 -2.10
CA LYS A 117 -21.30 6.06 -3.41
C LYS A 117 -20.02 6.85 -3.61
N LEU A 118 -19.36 7.26 -2.52
CA LEU A 118 -18.10 8.03 -2.60
C LEU A 118 -16.88 7.17 -2.91
N SER A 119 -17.04 5.85 -2.97
CA SER A 119 -16.03 4.90 -3.51
C SER A 119 -14.68 4.94 -2.81
N GLY A 120 -14.61 5.46 -1.58
CA GLY A 120 -13.34 5.64 -0.88
C GLY A 120 -12.48 6.80 -1.39
N PHE A 121 -13.08 7.80 -2.04
CA PHE A 121 -12.39 8.96 -2.60
C PHE A 121 -11.51 9.68 -1.56
N GLY A 122 -12.00 9.87 -0.33
CA GLY A 122 -11.23 10.52 0.73
C GLY A 122 -9.96 9.75 1.10
N ALA A 123 -10.07 8.42 1.23
CA ALA A 123 -8.91 7.57 1.49
C ALA A 123 -7.92 7.59 0.34
N ALA A 124 -8.39 7.46 -0.90
CA ALA A 124 -7.53 7.50 -2.09
C ALA A 124 -6.76 8.82 -2.20
N THR A 125 -7.44 9.94 -1.98
CA THR A 125 -6.81 11.28 -1.99
C THR A 125 -5.72 11.39 -0.92
N GLN A 126 -5.99 10.91 0.28
CA GLN A 126 -5.03 10.93 1.38
C GLN A 126 -3.82 10.04 1.09
N VAL A 127 -4.03 8.83 0.55
CA VAL A 127 -2.94 7.93 0.13
C VAL A 127 -2.07 8.60 -0.92
N LYS A 128 -2.66 9.17 -1.97
CA LYS A 128 -1.93 9.87 -3.04
C LYS A 128 -1.10 11.05 -2.49
N ASN A 129 -1.64 11.80 -1.54
CA ASN A 129 -0.94 12.91 -0.89
C ASN A 129 0.31 12.41 -0.13
N VAL A 130 0.18 11.34 0.65
CA VAL A 130 1.32 10.75 1.36
C VAL A 130 2.36 10.20 0.38
N LEU A 131 1.92 9.49 -0.67
CA LEU A 131 2.81 8.93 -1.69
C LEU A 131 3.59 10.03 -2.44
N ALA A 132 2.96 11.17 -2.70
CA ALA A 132 3.63 12.32 -3.32
C ALA A 132 4.78 12.83 -2.44
N PHE A 133 4.57 12.96 -1.14
CA PHE A 133 5.63 13.33 -0.20
C PHE A 133 6.75 12.29 -0.16
N LEU A 134 6.41 11.00 -0.28
CA LEU A 134 7.37 9.89 -0.27
C LEU A 134 8.11 9.69 -1.61
N ASN A 135 7.94 10.61 -2.56
CA ASN A 135 8.51 10.55 -3.91
C ASN A 135 8.09 9.30 -4.69
N VAL A 136 6.82 8.92 -4.56
CA VAL A 136 6.20 7.86 -5.36
C VAL A 136 5.42 8.48 -6.50
N HIS A 137 5.65 8.01 -7.71
CA HIS A 137 4.97 8.46 -8.92
C HIS A 137 3.65 7.72 -9.08
N THR A 138 2.54 8.33 -8.68
CA THR A 138 1.21 7.74 -8.83
C THR A 138 0.68 7.91 -10.24
N ILE A 139 -0.03 6.89 -10.73
CA ILE A 139 -0.78 6.98 -11.98
C ILE A 139 -1.94 7.97 -11.75
N ALA A 140 -1.90 9.10 -12.45
CA ALA A 140 -2.90 10.16 -12.29
C ALA A 140 -4.22 9.80 -12.99
N GLN A 141 -4.15 9.16 -14.16
CA GLN A 141 -5.30 8.78 -14.95
C GLN A 141 -5.10 7.41 -15.63
N PRO A 142 -6.15 6.56 -15.72
CA PRO A 142 -7.46 6.76 -15.12
C PRO A 142 -7.43 6.60 -13.59
N GLU A 143 -8.32 7.28 -12.91
CA GLU A 143 -8.54 7.05 -11.47
C GLU A 143 -9.42 5.81 -11.27
N ALA A 144 -9.14 5.06 -10.22
CA ALA A 144 -9.84 3.80 -9.93
C ALA A 144 -10.59 3.88 -8.59
N TYR A 145 -11.87 4.19 -8.66
CA TYR A 145 -12.78 4.30 -7.52
C TYR A 145 -13.92 3.31 -7.71
N LEU A 146 -14.02 2.30 -6.84
CA LEU A 146 -15.04 1.26 -6.90
C LEU A 146 -16.14 1.53 -5.89
N ALA A 147 -17.29 1.94 -6.39
CA ALA A 147 -18.49 2.20 -5.59
C ALA A 147 -19.35 0.95 -5.46
N GLU A 148 -20.18 0.95 -4.42
CA GLU A 148 -21.25 -0.08 -4.23
C GLU A 148 -20.71 -1.51 -4.34
N SER A 149 -19.46 -1.69 -3.93
CA SER A 149 -18.73 -2.96 -4.03
C SER A 149 -18.91 -3.85 -2.79
#